data_337038f697ba943259830a0a39567ae6
#
_entry.id   337038f697ba943259830a0a39567ae6
#
_cell.length_a   1.000
_cell.length_b   1.000
_cell.length_c   1.000
_cell.angle_alpha   90.00
_cell.angle_beta   90.00
_cell.angle_gamma   90.00
#
_symmetry.space_group_name_H-M   'P 1'
#
loop_
_entity.id
_entity.type
_entity.pdbx_description
1 polymer ?
#
loop_
_entity_poly.entity_id
_entity_poly.type
_entity_poly.pdbx_seq_one_letter_code
_entity_poly.pdbx_strand_id
1 'polypeptide(L)'
;HAAGAPQNGANALLAAAEMALDMHGITRHADGVTRINVGVLRAGEGRNVVAPNGYLACETRGESTELNEFMKAKCMDIVEGVSKIYGVSYDVQVTGGTAGGDSDETTTQLYEDAAKASPFIDDDKIVRELNFGACEDFAHFMRSVQDAGGKSGYLMIGTTLAAGHHNGKF
;
A
#
# COMPACT_ATOMS: atom_id res chain seq x y z
N HIS A 1 -0.51 -32.26 19.19
CA HIS A 1 0.82 -32.33 19.82
C HIS A 1 1.89 -32.59 18.74
N ALA A 2 2.89 -31.71 18.64
CA ALA A 2 3.85 -31.72 17.51
C ALA A 2 4.72 -32.99 17.43
N ALA A 3 4.97 -33.68 18.54
CA ALA A 3 5.72 -34.93 18.56
C ALA A 3 4.82 -36.19 18.61
N GLY A 4 3.57 -36.05 19.05
CA GLY A 4 2.68 -37.19 19.23
C GLY A 4 1.90 -37.60 17.98
N ALA A 5 1.35 -36.64 17.26
CA ALA A 5 0.56 -36.84 16.06
C ALA A 5 0.59 -35.58 15.14
N PRO A 6 1.75 -35.21 14.62
CA PRO A 6 1.92 -33.98 13.82
C PRO A 6 1.06 -33.99 12.55
N GLN A 7 0.80 -35.14 11.97
CA GLN A 7 0.01 -35.31 10.75
C GLN A 7 -1.47 -34.91 10.91
N ASN A 8 -1.94 -34.78 12.16
CA ASN A 8 -3.33 -34.40 12.42
C ASN A 8 -3.50 -32.88 12.55
N GLY A 9 -2.43 -32.10 12.41
CA GLY A 9 -2.44 -30.64 12.55
C GLY A 9 -2.06 -29.94 11.27
N ALA A 10 -2.77 -28.86 10.93
CA ALA A 10 -2.37 -27.89 9.92
C ALA A 10 -1.62 -26.75 10.59
N ASN A 11 -0.38 -26.49 10.14
CA ASN A 11 0.51 -25.53 10.82
C ASN A 11 0.33 -24.12 10.29
N ALA A 12 -0.51 -23.35 10.94
CA ALA A 12 -0.78 -21.95 10.57
C ALA A 12 0.43 -21.01 10.74
N LEU A 13 1.36 -21.35 11.64
CA LEU A 13 2.59 -20.57 11.80
C LEU A 13 3.50 -20.68 10.56
N LEU A 14 3.72 -21.91 10.09
CA LEU A 14 4.54 -22.12 8.90
C LEU A 14 3.87 -21.56 7.65
N ALA A 15 2.55 -21.72 7.51
CA ALA A 15 1.80 -21.12 6.42
C ALA A 15 1.96 -19.59 6.41
N ALA A 16 1.77 -18.93 7.55
CA ALA A 16 1.90 -17.47 7.63
C ALA A 16 3.35 -17.00 7.38
N ALA A 17 4.35 -17.76 7.83
CA ALA A 17 5.76 -17.43 7.58
C ALA A 17 6.11 -17.55 6.09
N GLU A 18 5.66 -18.61 5.41
CA GLU A 18 5.86 -18.79 3.98
C GLU A 18 5.14 -17.71 3.17
N MET A 19 3.87 -17.42 3.48
CA MET A 19 3.15 -16.29 2.86
C MET A 19 3.94 -14.98 2.97
N ALA A 20 4.51 -14.67 4.14
CA ALA A 20 5.28 -13.46 4.35
C ALA A 20 6.53 -13.41 3.46
N LEU A 21 7.25 -14.52 3.32
CA LEU A 21 8.42 -14.61 2.45
C LEU A 21 8.07 -14.51 0.97
N ASP A 22 7.04 -15.24 0.53
CA ASP A 22 6.60 -15.25 -0.86
C ASP A 22 6.05 -13.88 -1.28
N MET A 23 5.32 -13.18 -0.41
CA MET A 23 4.86 -11.81 -0.67
C MET A 23 6.03 -10.86 -0.92
N HIS A 24 7.11 -10.96 -0.18
CA HIS A 24 8.33 -10.18 -0.45
C HIS A 24 9.07 -10.63 -1.71
N GLY A 25 8.80 -11.84 -2.20
CA GLY A 25 9.30 -12.39 -3.46
C GLY A 25 8.53 -11.96 -4.70
N ILE A 26 7.40 -11.26 -4.58
CA ILE A 26 6.63 -10.77 -5.73
C ILE A 26 7.53 -9.89 -6.62
N THR A 27 7.57 -10.24 -7.92
CA THR A 27 8.40 -9.51 -8.89
C THR A 27 7.91 -8.07 -9.08
N ARG A 28 8.85 -7.18 -9.37
CA ARG A 28 8.53 -5.78 -9.70
C ARG A 28 7.84 -5.72 -11.06
N HIS A 29 7.02 -4.69 -11.26
CA HIS A 29 6.34 -4.44 -12.52
C HIS A 29 7.15 -3.50 -13.42
N ALA A 30 7.10 -3.72 -14.74
CA ALA A 30 7.82 -2.89 -15.71
C ALA A 30 7.19 -1.50 -15.89
N ASP A 31 5.87 -1.40 -15.67
CA ASP A 31 5.09 -0.19 -15.96
C ASP A 31 5.08 0.83 -14.81
N GLY A 32 5.79 0.55 -13.71
CA GLY A 32 5.90 1.51 -12.61
C GLY A 32 6.29 0.88 -11.27
N VAL A 33 6.33 1.70 -10.25
CA VAL A 33 6.77 1.31 -8.91
C VAL A 33 5.70 0.49 -8.20
N THR A 34 6.11 -0.68 -7.71
CA THR A 34 5.30 -1.53 -6.83
C THR A 34 6.03 -1.80 -5.53
N ARG A 35 5.29 -1.88 -4.43
CA ARG A 35 5.84 -2.16 -3.10
C ARG A 35 4.91 -3.09 -2.33
N ILE A 36 5.51 -3.88 -1.46
CA ILE A 36 4.86 -4.74 -0.48
C ILE A 36 5.61 -4.63 0.84
N ASN A 37 4.89 -4.60 1.93
CA ASN A 37 5.46 -4.75 3.26
C ASN A 37 4.56 -5.67 4.11
N VAL A 38 5.16 -6.68 4.71
CA VAL A 38 4.53 -7.47 5.78
C VAL A 38 4.96 -6.88 7.10
N GLY A 39 4.08 -6.14 7.75
CA GLY A 39 4.38 -5.40 8.97
C GLY A 39 4.09 -6.17 10.25
N VAL A 40 3.22 -7.18 10.20
CA VAL A 40 2.87 -7.99 11.38
C VAL A 40 2.76 -9.46 10.99
N LEU A 41 3.35 -10.33 11.80
CA LEU A 41 3.13 -11.76 11.79
C LEU A 41 3.04 -12.24 13.25
N ARG A 42 1.96 -12.95 13.57
CA ARG A 42 1.74 -13.55 14.90
C ARG A 42 1.18 -14.94 14.71
N ALA A 43 1.78 -15.94 15.35
CA ALA A 43 1.30 -17.32 15.29
C ALA A 43 1.89 -18.16 16.42
N GLY A 44 1.16 -19.21 16.78
CA GLY A 44 1.60 -20.21 17.75
C GLY A 44 1.36 -19.83 19.19
N GLU A 45 1.23 -20.87 20.03
CA GLU A 45 0.92 -20.76 21.47
C GLU A 45 1.96 -21.46 22.35
N GLY A 46 2.64 -22.47 21.82
CA GLY A 46 3.61 -23.25 22.59
C GLY A 46 4.50 -24.10 21.72
N ARG A 47 5.73 -24.31 22.18
CA ARG A 47 6.81 -24.99 21.43
C ARG A 47 6.49 -26.45 21.01
N ASN A 48 5.55 -27.10 21.66
CA ASN A 48 5.19 -28.50 21.44
C ASN A 48 3.76 -28.67 20.87
N VAL A 49 3.18 -27.57 20.38
CA VAL A 49 1.85 -27.53 19.77
C VAL A 49 2.00 -27.08 18.31
N VAL A 50 1.37 -27.81 17.37
CA VAL A 50 1.22 -27.33 16.00
C VAL A 50 0.30 -26.11 16.05
N ALA A 51 0.75 -24.97 15.53
CA ALA A 51 0.06 -23.71 15.64
C ALA A 51 -1.33 -23.75 14.96
N PRO A 52 -2.43 -23.60 15.69
CA PRO A 52 -3.77 -23.70 15.12
C PRO A 52 -4.18 -22.43 14.37
N ASN A 53 -3.59 -21.28 14.73
CA ASN A 53 -3.93 -19.97 14.17
C ASN A 53 -2.68 -19.17 13.83
N GLY A 54 -2.81 -18.34 12.80
CA GLY A 54 -1.82 -17.34 12.41
C GLY A 54 -2.52 -16.06 11.99
N TYR A 55 -1.82 -14.94 12.14
CA TYR A 55 -2.25 -13.62 11.71
C TYR A 55 -1.10 -12.94 10.99
N LEU A 56 -1.39 -12.39 9.81
CA LEU A 56 -0.46 -11.63 9.00
C LEU A 56 -1.14 -10.33 8.57
N ALA A 57 -0.45 -9.20 8.73
CA ALA A 57 -0.89 -7.92 8.18
C ALA A 57 0.18 -7.37 7.25
N CYS A 58 -0.26 -7.01 6.05
CA CYS A 58 0.59 -6.44 5.01
C CYS A 58 -0.08 -5.24 4.37
N GLU A 59 0.72 -4.42 3.68
CA GLU A 59 0.25 -3.39 2.77
C GLU A 59 0.86 -3.60 1.39
N THR A 60 0.11 -3.27 0.35
CA THR A 60 0.60 -3.16 -1.02
C THR A 60 0.51 -1.73 -1.49
N ARG A 61 1.43 -1.32 -2.36
CA ARG A 61 1.40 -0.03 -3.03
C ARG A 61 1.74 -0.20 -4.50
N GLY A 62 1.07 0.56 -5.34
CA GLY A 62 1.35 0.72 -6.76
C GLY A 62 1.40 2.20 -7.11
N GLU A 63 2.23 2.55 -8.09
CA GLU A 63 2.28 3.91 -8.63
C GLU A 63 0.94 4.32 -9.27
N SER A 64 0.19 3.33 -9.79
CA SER A 64 -1.19 3.49 -10.21
C SER A 64 -2.12 2.53 -9.48
N THR A 65 -3.43 2.75 -9.62
CA THR A 65 -4.45 1.84 -9.08
C THR A 65 -4.30 0.44 -9.67
N GLU A 66 -4.05 0.33 -10.98
CA GLU A 66 -3.89 -0.94 -11.70
C GLU A 66 -2.69 -1.73 -11.17
N LEU A 67 -1.57 -1.05 -10.91
CA LEU A 67 -0.38 -1.66 -10.33
C LEU A 67 -0.61 -2.14 -8.89
N ASN A 68 -1.40 -1.40 -8.12
CA ASN A 68 -1.76 -1.85 -6.78
C ASN A 68 -2.72 -3.05 -6.80
N GLU A 69 -3.68 -3.07 -7.72
CA GLU A 69 -4.56 -4.24 -7.92
C GLU A 69 -3.76 -5.48 -8.39
N PHE A 70 -2.75 -5.30 -9.25
CA PHE A 70 -1.82 -6.37 -9.59
C PHE A 70 -1.12 -6.93 -8.35
N MET A 71 -0.60 -6.07 -7.47
CA MET A 71 0.06 -6.50 -6.23
C MET A 71 -0.90 -7.25 -5.30
N LYS A 72 -2.12 -6.74 -5.14
CA LYS A 72 -3.16 -7.40 -4.33
C LYS A 72 -3.51 -8.78 -4.88
N ALA A 73 -3.70 -8.90 -6.20
CA ALA A 73 -3.97 -10.18 -6.85
C ALA A 73 -2.85 -11.18 -6.59
N LYS A 74 -1.58 -10.76 -6.71
CA LYS A 74 -0.42 -11.62 -6.40
C LYS A 74 -0.37 -12.06 -4.94
N CYS A 75 -0.72 -11.17 -4.01
CA CYS A 75 -0.84 -11.56 -2.60
C CYS A 75 -1.95 -12.61 -2.40
N MET A 76 -3.08 -12.47 -3.07
CA MET A 76 -4.17 -13.45 -2.99
C MET A 76 -3.79 -14.81 -3.59
N ASP A 77 -3.08 -14.82 -4.73
CA ASP A 77 -2.54 -16.06 -5.33
C ASP A 77 -1.64 -16.80 -4.32
N ILE A 78 -0.78 -16.09 -3.60
CA ILE A 78 0.10 -16.65 -2.57
C ILE A 78 -0.71 -17.20 -1.41
N VAL A 79 -1.66 -16.44 -0.88
CA VAL A 79 -2.52 -16.87 0.23
C VAL A 79 -3.25 -18.17 -0.14
N GLU A 80 -3.84 -18.23 -1.31
CA GLU A 80 -4.55 -19.43 -1.79
C GLU A 80 -3.60 -20.63 -1.97
N GLY A 81 -2.46 -20.41 -2.64
CA GLY A 81 -1.47 -21.46 -2.90
C GLY A 81 -0.86 -22.04 -1.63
N VAL A 82 -0.37 -21.19 -0.75
CA VAL A 82 0.23 -21.61 0.52
C VAL A 82 -0.81 -22.26 1.45
N SER A 83 -2.04 -21.75 1.48
CA SER A 83 -3.10 -22.36 2.27
C SER A 83 -3.39 -23.79 1.83
N LYS A 84 -3.37 -24.07 0.53
CA LYS A 84 -3.50 -25.44 -0.02
C LYS A 84 -2.32 -26.34 0.37
N ILE A 85 -1.10 -25.80 0.33
CA ILE A 85 0.13 -26.54 0.70
C ILE A 85 0.07 -27.01 2.16
N TYR A 86 -0.35 -26.13 3.06
CA TYR A 86 -0.36 -26.40 4.51
C TYR A 86 -1.71 -26.97 5.01
N GLY A 87 -2.74 -27.01 4.18
CA GLY A 87 -4.07 -27.49 4.56
C GLY A 87 -4.76 -26.58 5.58
N VAL A 88 -4.48 -25.27 5.55
CA VAL A 88 -5.11 -24.27 6.43
C VAL A 88 -6.25 -23.55 5.70
N SER A 89 -7.26 -23.13 6.46
CA SER A 89 -8.25 -22.16 5.98
C SER A 89 -7.73 -20.73 6.18
N TYR A 90 -8.28 -19.78 5.43
CA TYR A 90 -7.94 -18.37 5.57
C TYR A 90 -9.16 -17.47 5.49
N ASP A 91 -9.05 -16.30 6.08
CA ASP A 91 -9.95 -15.17 5.92
C ASP A 91 -9.10 -13.93 5.60
N VAL A 92 -9.51 -13.14 4.62
CA VAL A 92 -8.80 -11.92 4.21
C VAL A 92 -9.70 -10.72 4.34
N GLN A 93 -9.23 -9.72 5.08
CA GLN A 93 -9.93 -8.47 5.27
C GLN A 93 -9.10 -7.31 4.70
N VAL A 94 -9.69 -6.53 3.80
CA VAL A 94 -9.12 -5.27 3.34
C VAL A 94 -9.58 -4.17 4.30
N THR A 95 -8.66 -3.65 5.09
CA THR A 95 -8.97 -2.70 6.16
C THR A 95 -8.84 -1.25 5.74
N GLY A 96 -8.30 -0.97 4.56
CA GLY A 96 -8.17 0.38 4.02
C GLY A 96 -7.52 0.39 2.65
N GLY A 97 -7.55 1.53 2.01
CA GLY A 97 -6.89 1.78 0.72
C GLY A 97 -7.24 3.16 0.20
N THR A 98 -6.35 3.73 -0.59
CA THR A 98 -6.60 4.97 -1.33
C THR A 98 -6.49 4.71 -2.83
N ALA A 99 -7.25 5.46 -3.61
CA ALA A 99 -7.08 5.50 -5.06
C ALA A 99 -5.85 6.36 -5.42
N GLY A 100 -5.25 6.10 -6.57
CA GLY A 100 -4.35 7.06 -7.19
C GLY A 100 -5.13 8.31 -7.61
N GLY A 101 -4.50 9.48 -7.51
CA GLY A 101 -5.10 10.74 -7.93
C GLY A 101 -4.10 11.55 -8.74
N ASP A 102 -4.41 11.76 -10.02
CA ASP A 102 -3.66 12.66 -10.89
C ASP A 102 -4.41 13.98 -11.04
N SER A 103 -3.68 15.08 -10.93
CA SER A 103 -4.26 16.40 -11.15
C SER A 103 -4.59 16.61 -12.62
N ASP A 104 -5.76 17.18 -12.91
CA ASP A 104 -6.10 17.61 -14.26
C ASP A 104 -5.18 18.75 -14.74
N GLU A 105 -4.78 18.69 -16.00
CA GLU A 105 -3.93 19.69 -16.63
C GLU A 105 -4.47 21.12 -16.45
N THR A 106 -5.79 21.29 -16.56
CA THR A 106 -6.45 22.58 -16.38
C THR A 106 -6.30 23.16 -14.98
N THR A 107 -6.42 22.29 -13.94
CA THR A 107 -6.24 22.72 -12.55
C THR A 107 -4.77 22.95 -12.22
N THR A 108 -3.88 22.14 -12.77
CA THR A 108 -2.43 22.31 -12.64
C THR A 108 -2.00 23.65 -13.23
N GLN A 109 -2.48 24.02 -14.42
CA GLN A 109 -2.20 25.32 -15.03
C GLN A 109 -2.74 26.48 -14.20
N LEU A 110 -3.96 26.35 -13.65
CA LEU A 110 -4.53 27.36 -12.77
C LEU A 110 -3.68 27.59 -11.51
N TYR A 111 -3.18 26.52 -10.91
CA TYR A 111 -2.32 26.61 -9.73
C TYR A 111 -0.97 27.25 -10.07
N GLU A 112 -0.38 26.90 -11.21
CA GLU A 112 0.88 27.50 -11.68
C GLU A 112 0.72 29.01 -11.94
N ASP A 113 -0.35 29.41 -12.63
CA ASP A 113 -0.63 30.82 -12.91
C ASP A 113 -0.86 31.61 -11.61
N ALA A 114 -1.59 31.03 -10.66
CA ALA A 114 -1.79 31.64 -9.35
C ALA A 114 -0.48 31.78 -8.54
N ALA A 115 0.38 30.75 -8.60
CA ALA A 115 1.68 30.77 -7.95
C ALA A 115 2.59 31.87 -8.53
N LYS A 116 2.67 31.99 -9.86
CA LYS A 116 3.43 33.02 -10.56
C LYS A 116 2.90 34.45 -10.30
N ALA A 117 1.61 34.59 -10.08
CA ALA A 117 1.00 35.86 -9.71
C ALA A 117 1.25 36.26 -8.25
N SER A 118 1.71 35.34 -7.42
CA SER A 118 1.95 35.57 -5.99
C SER A 118 3.29 36.30 -5.77
N PRO A 119 3.34 37.40 -5.02
CA PRO A 119 4.59 38.08 -4.70
C PRO A 119 5.46 37.34 -3.67
N PHE A 120 4.98 36.18 -3.16
CA PHE A 120 5.63 35.38 -2.12
C PHE A 120 6.29 34.10 -2.62
N ILE A 121 6.13 33.80 -3.92
CA ILE A 121 6.65 32.57 -4.53
C ILE A 121 7.61 32.97 -5.66
N ASP A 122 8.84 32.48 -5.57
CA ASP A 122 9.81 32.65 -6.63
C ASP A 122 9.54 31.64 -7.76
N ASP A 123 9.56 32.06 -9.01
CA ASP A 123 9.24 31.22 -10.17
C ASP A 123 10.11 29.96 -10.26
N ASP A 124 11.35 30.02 -9.82
CA ASP A 124 12.31 28.91 -9.81
C ASP A 124 11.97 27.83 -8.75
N LYS A 125 11.04 28.12 -7.87
CA LYS A 125 10.52 27.18 -6.85
C LYS A 125 9.23 26.51 -7.24
N ILE A 126 8.65 26.87 -8.38
CA ILE A 126 7.42 26.23 -8.88
C ILE A 126 7.77 24.93 -9.56
N VAL A 127 7.29 23.82 -9.01
CA VAL A 127 7.48 22.48 -9.56
C VAL A 127 6.13 21.98 -10.07
N ARG A 128 6.02 21.79 -11.39
CA ARG A 128 4.76 21.40 -12.03
C ARG A 128 4.42 19.93 -11.84
N GLU A 129 5.40 19.05 -11.93
CA GLU A 129 5.23 17.61 -11.82
C GLU A 129 6.06 17.10 -10.64
N LEU A 130 5.36 16.59 -9.63
CA LEU A 130 5.99 15.98 -8.48
C LEU A 130 5.39 14.59 -8.27
N ASN A 131 6.20 13.54 -8.49
CA ASN A 131 5.83 12.22 -8.00
C ASN A 131 5.96 12.22 -6.47
N PHE A 132 4.85 12.42 -5.80
CA PHE A 132 4.80 12.53 -4.34
C PHE A 132 5.20 11.24 -3.63
N GLY A 133 5.03 10.08 -4.30
CA GLY A 133 5.42 8.77 -3.77
C GLY A 133 4.65 8.32 -2.52
N ALA A 134 3.57 9.02 -2.18
CA ALA A 134 2.67 8.74 -1.07
C ALA A 134 1.21 8.77 -1.53
N CYS A 135 0.31 8.32 -0.69
CA CYS A 135 -1.13 8.32 -0.93
C CYS A 135 -1.78 9.36 -0.02
N GLU A 136 -2.79 10.03 -0.56
CA GLU A 136 -3.62 10.98 0.16
C GLU A 136 -5.09 10.64 0.02
N ASP A 137 -5.85 10.70 1.09
CA ASP A 137 -7.29 10.43 1.09
C ASP A 137 -8.06 11.38 0.17
N PHE A 138 -7.51 12.56 -0.07
CA PHE A 138 -8.06 13.54 -1.01
C PHE A 138 -8.20 12.99 -2.44
N ALA A 139 -7.42 11.99 -2.81
CA ALA A 139 -7.54 11.31 -4.11
C ALA A 139 -8.95 10.74 -4.37
N HIS A 140 -9.67 10.31 -3.33
CA HIS A 140 -11.06 9.86 -3.46
C HIS A 140 -12.00 11.00 -3.89
N PHE A 141 -11.80 12.20 -3.33
CA PHE A 141 -12.57 13.39 -3.74
C PHE A 141 -12.23 13.79 -5.18
N MET A 142 -10.95 13.79 -5.54
CA MET A 142 -10.49 14.08 -6.90
C MET A 142 -11.16 13.14 -7.91
N ARG A 143 -11.09 11.83 -7.67
CA ARG A 143 -11.73 10.82 -8.52
C ARG A 143 -13.24 11.06 -8.64
N SER A 144 -13.92 11.28 -7.52
CA SER A 144 -15.37 11.52 -7.54
C SER A 144 -15.76 12.72 -8.39
N VAL A 145 -14.97 13.79 -8.35
CA VAL A 145 -15.18 14.99 -9.18
C VAL A 145 -14.89 14.69 -10.66
N GLN A 146 -13.78 14.00 -10.94
CA GLN A 146 -13.35 13.65 -12.30
C GLN A 146 -14.32 12.68 -12.97
N ASP A 147 -14.78 11.67 -12.25
CA ASP A 147 -15.76 10.68 -12.75
C ASP A 147 -17.12 11.35 -13.07
N ALA A 148 -17.44 12.43 -12.37
CA ALA A 148 -18.61 13.28 -12.68
C ALA A 148 -18.37 14.28 -13.82
N GLY A 149 -17.21 14.24 -14.49
CA GLY A 149 -16.83 15.13 -15.59
C GLY A 149 -16.30 16.50 -15.14
N GLY A 150 -16.09 16.69 -13.85
CA GLY A 150 -15.43 17.88 -13.28
C GLY A 150 -13.92 17.84 -13.41
N LYS A 151 -13.28 18.89 -12.92
CA LYS A 151 -11.81 19.03 -12.87
C LYS A 151 -11.34 19.15 -11.44
N SER A 152 -10.26 18.46 -11.11
CA SER A 152 -9.69 18.50 -9.77
C SER A 152 -8.16 18.44 -9.82
N GLY A 153 -7.52 18.90 -8.76
CA GLY A 153 -6.08 18.85 -8.64
C GLY A 153 -5.64 18.90 -7.20
N TYR A 154 -4.41 18.46 -6.97
CA TYR A 154 -3.75 18.46 -5.68
C TYR A 154 -2.53 19.40 -5.74
N LEU A 155 -2.43 20.27 -4.77
CA LEU A 155 -1.36 21.27 -4.65
C LEU A 155 -0.60 21.03 -3.35
N MET A 156 0.72 21.02 -3.41
CA MET A 156 1.59 21.00 -2.25
C MET A 156 2.26 22.36 -2.08
N ILE A 157 2.25 22.86 -0.86
CA ILE A 157 2.99 24.07 -0.48
C ILE A 157 4.18 23.63 0.35
N GLY A 158 5.38 23.89 -0.18
CA GLY A 158 6.62 23.62 0.53
C GLY A 158 6.85 24.64 1.67
N THR A 159 7.35 24.13 2.78
CA THR A 159 7.77 24.95 3.91
C THR A 159 9.08 24.42 4.50
N THR A 160 9.73 25.21 5.36
CA THR A 160 10.90 24.73 6.09
C THR A 160 10.45 23.83 7.22
N LEU A 161 10.86 22.57 7.15
CA LEU A 161 10.50 21.55 8.14
C LEU A 161 11.63 21.38 9.16
N ALA A 162 11.27 21.31 10.44
CA ALA A 162 12.22 21.00 11.51
C ALA A 162 12.55 19.49 11.56
N ALA A 163 11.67 18.65 11.02
CA ALA A 163 11.82 17.20 10.94
C ALA A 163 10.98 16.64 9.79
N GLY A 164 11.16 15.36 9.44
CA GLY A 164 10.34 14.67 8.45
C GLY A 164 8.91 14.40 8.94
N HIS A 165 8.05 13.97 8.00
CA HIS A 165 6.66 13.61 8.28
C HIS A 165 6.54 12.57 9.41
N HIS A 166 5.44 12.63 10.16
CA HIS A 166 5.15 11.75 11.30
C HIS A 166 6.18 11.84 12.45
N ASN A 167 6.88 12.95 12.56
CA ASN A 167 7.78 13.23 13.66
C ASN A 167 7.15 14.28 14.59
N GLY A 168 7.23 14.07 15.91
CA GLY A 168 6.67 15.00 16.89
C GLY A 168 7.35 16.38 16.94
N LYS A 169 8.41 16.59 16.14
CA LYS A 169 9.09 17.88 15.94
C LYS A 169 8.75 18.54 14.61
N PHE A 170 7.81 17.96 13.86
CA PHE A 170 7.29 18.48 12.60
C PHE A 170 6.60 19.83 12.83
#